data_0671236631c0fcca02c80d5bccad31f5
#
_entry.id   0671236631c0fcca02c80d5bccad31f5
#
_cell.length_a   1.000
_cell.length_b   1.000
_cell.length_c   1.000
_cell.angle_alpha   90.00
_cell.angle_beta   90.00
_cell.angle_gamma   90.00
#
_symmetry.space_group_name_H-M   'P 1'
#
loop_
_entity.id
_entity.type
_entity.pdbx_description
1 polymer ?
#
loop_
_entity_poly.entity_id
_entity_poly.type
_entity_poly.pdbx_seq_one_letter_code
_entity_poly.pdbx_strand_id
1 'polypeptide(L)'
;MKGGTVQINWHDTKPVLTLDFHPLSGLLATGGADFDIKLWLLNSGEGQKKVPSPTYQNSLSYHGSAVNSLRFSPSGEQLASGADGGELIIWKLHHLENGQTWKVLKTLSFHRKDVLDLQWSHDGAYLISGSVDNSCIIWDVSKGSVHQILDAHLHYVQGVALDPLGKYAASLSSDRSCRIYAYKPQSKVKSSEKTNYFSQHVITKAENVSVDDSKSARSHLFHDETLPSFFRRLAWSPDGSFLLVPAGICKISPASEPVNTAYIFSRKDLSRPAIQLPGASKPVVAVRFCPKLFSLRGLNSGGFFKLPHRVIFAVVTLNSLYIYDTESVVPLAIMAGLHYAAITDVAWSADAHYLALSSQDGYCTLVEFENDELGSPYALSDRICMTTSQNTSPIQKPDDPTGVVTINDDQYRTTKAEAKQEENKSLEKPNNMAGEKASSGDNLVVSHSRGHEMEKKASKQTSLGSSSDPVPSKPAKRRITPMAIDP
;
A
#
# COMPACT_ATOMS: atom_id res chain seq x y z
N MET A 1 0.52 9.81 25.07
CA MET A 1 -0.23 9.83 23.82
C MET A 1 -1.30 10.90 23.88
N LYS A 2 -1.29 11.81 22.95
CA LYS A 2 -2.26 12.89 22.80
C LYS A 2 -2.87 12.78 21.42
N GLY A 3 -4.18 12.91 21.28
CA GLY A 3 -4.81 12.82 19.98
C GLY A 3 -6.12 13.58 19.93
N GLY A 4 -6.45 14.07 18.75
CA GLY A 4 -7.72 14.77 18.53
C GLY A 4 -7.97 15.05 17.06
N THR A 5 -9.24 15.25 16.74
CA THR A 5 -9.68 15.66 15.40
C THR A 5 -9.35 17.14 15.22
N VAL A 6 -8.57 17.41 14.17
CA VAL A 6 -8.14 18.77 13.84
C VAL A 6 -9.18 19.43 12.95
N GLN A 7 -9.83 20.47 13.51
CA GLN A 7 -10.92 21.18 12.85
C GLN A 7 -10.36 22.34 12.00
N ILE A 8 -9.84 22.01 10.84
CA ILE A 8 -9.46 22.98 9.81
C ILE A 8 -10.13 22.61 8.49
N ASN A 9 -10.06 23.48 7.51
CA ASN A 9 -10.55 23.20 6.17
C ASN A 9 -9.54 22.35 5.41
N TRP A 10 -9.64 21.03 5.53
CA TRP A 10 -8.76 20.08 4.82
C TRP A 10 -9.06 20.07 3.31
N HIS A 11 -10.32 19.83 2.92
CA HIS A 11 -10.74 19.61 1.52
C HIS A 11 -12.12 20.25 1.26
N ASP A 12 -12.27 21.55 1.55
CA ASP A 12 -13.50 22.33 1.29
C ASP A 12 -14.79 21.64 1.78
N THR A 13 -14.74 21.09 3.02
CA THR A 13 -15.82 20.30 3.64
C THR A 13 -16.15 18.98 2.90
N LYS A 14 -15.37 18.61 1.90
CA LYS A 14 -15.50 17.32 1.20
C LYS A 14 -14.79 16.21 1.97
N PRO A 15 -15.17 14.94 1.76
CA PRO A 15 -14.46 13.79 2.33
C PRO A 15 -12.96 13.82 2.09
N VAL A 16 -12.17 13.52 3.13
CA VAL A 16 -10.75 13.19 3.00
C VAL A 16 -10.64 11.69 2.85
N LEU A 17 -10.15 11.22 1.70
CA LEU A 17 -10.20 9.81 1.32
C LEU A 17 -8.91 9.06 1.58
N THR A 18 -7.80 9.76 1.63
CA THR A 18 -6.47 9.17 1.79
C THR A 18 -5.49 10.18 2.38
N LEU A 19 -4.45 9.66 3.03
CA LEU A 19 -3.33 10.46 3.53
C LEU A 19 -2.06 9.63 3.60
N ASP A 20 -0.91 10.30 3.52
CA ASP A 20 0.39 9.68 3.76
C ASP A 20 1.42 10.69 4.22
N PHE A 21 2.40 10.24 5.02
CA PHE A 21 3.52 11.05 5.46
C PHE A 21 4.71 10.90 4.53
N HIS A 22 5.36 12.02 4.26
CA HIS A 22 6.63 12.02 3.55
C HIS A 22 7.71 11.31 4.40
N PRO A 23 8.48 10.35 3.83
CA PRO A 23 9.35 9.47 4.61
C PRO A 23 10.55 10.16 5.27
N LEU A 24 10.92 11.37 4.82
CA LEU A 24 12.10 12.08 5.30
C LEU A 24 11.80 13.44 5.93
N SER A 25 10.55 13.88 5.93
CA SER A 25 10.16 15.20 6.49
C SER A 25 8.84 15.08 7.24
N GLY A 26 8.48 16.12 7.99
CA GLY A 26 7.17 16.21 8.67
C GLY A 26 6.00 16.57 7.74
N LEU A 27 6.16 16.45 6.42
CA LEU A 27 5.14 16.78 5.44
C LEU A 27 4.07 15.68 5.41
N LEU A 28 2.81 16.06 5.56
CA LEU A 28 1.63 15.22 5.39
C LEU A 28 0.96 15.59 4.07
N ALA A 29 0.64 14.61 3.23
CA ALA A 29 -0.21 14.78 2.07
C ALA A 29 -1.59 14.19 2.34
N THR A 30 -2.65 14.88 1.89
CA THR A 30 -4.04 14.41 1.96
C THR A 30 -4.67 14.46 0.58
N GLY A 31 -5.51 13.49 0.24
CA GLY A 31 -6.28 13.46 -1.00
C GLY A 31 -7.77 13.42 -0.68
N GLY A 32 -8.56 14.18 -1.40
CA GLY A 32 -9.97 14.39 -1.11
C GLY A 32 -10.92 14.22 -2.28
N ALA A 33 -12.21 14.28 -1.96
CA ALA A 33 -13.30 14.28 -2.92
C ALA A 33 -13.48 15.66 -3.61
N ASP A 34 -12.63 16.63 -3.31
CA ASP A 34 -12.46 17.89 -4.04
C ASP A 34 -11.49 17.79 -5.22
N PHE A 35 -10.93 16.59 -5.47
CA PHE A 35 -10.01 16.24 -6.56
C PHE A 35 -8.57 16.72 -6.34
N ASP A 36 -8.31 17.43 -5.25
CA ASP A 36 -7.00 17.95 -4.92
C ASP A 36 -6.21 17.02 -4.00
N ILE A 37 -4.88 17.13 -4.09
CA ILE A 37 -3.94 16.68 -3.08
C ILE A 37 -3.43 17.91 -2.36
N LYS A 38 -3.60 17.99 -1.05
CA LYS A 38 -3.11 19.12 -0.23
C LYS A 38 -1.94 18.69 0.63
N LEU A 39 -0.95 19.56 0.73
CA LEU A 39 0.28 19.34 1.48
C LEU A 39 0.30 20.20 2.74
N TRP A 40 0.64 19.57 3.86
CA TRP A 40 0.59 20.16 5.20
C TRP A 40 1.90 19.90 5.94
N LEU A 41 2.47 20.93 6.55
CA LEU A 41 3.58 20.78 7.46
C LEU A 41 3.06 20.66 8.88
N LEU A 42 3.44 19.59 9.58
CA LEU A 42 3.12 19.44 11.00
C LEU A 42 4.16 20.17 11.83
N ASN A 43 3.70 21.17 12.58
CA ASN A 43 4.53 21.85 13.56
C ASN A 43 4.27 21.17 14.91
N SER A 44 5.32 20.70 15.56
CA SER A 44 5.29 20.29 16.96
C SER A 44 4.83 21.52 17.79
N GLY A 45 3.72 21.37 18.50
CA GLY A 45 3.21 22.46 19.33
C GLY A 45 4.22 22.79 20.41
N GLU A 46 4.89 23.91 20.32
CA GLU A 46 5.65 24.49 21.44
C GLU A 46 4.66 24.83 22.56
N GLY A 47 4.65 23.98 23.61
CA GLY A 47 3.83 24.18 24.81
C GLY A 47 2.99 22.97 25.18
N GLN A 48 2.98 22.63 26.44
CA GLN A 48 2.54 21.38 27.09
C GLN A 48 1.09 20.91 26.86
N LYS A 49 0.27 21.51 25.97
CA LYS A 49 -1.17 21.16 25.85
C LYS A 49 -1.80 21.31 24.46
N LYS A 50 -1.06 21.51 23.37
CA LYS A 50 -1.69 21.70 22.06
C LYS A 50 -1.54 20.45 21.19
N VAL A 51 -2.65 20.03 20.59
CA VAL A 51 -2.69 19.07 19.47
C VAL A 51 -1.80 19.62 18.35
N PRO A 52 -1.02 18.79 17.65
CA PRO A 52 -0.19 19.22 16.52
C PRO A 52 -1.02 20.06 15.53
N SER A 53 -0.49 21.20 15.12
CA SER A 53 -1.18 22.11 14.20
C SER A 53 -0.61 21.95 12.80
N PRO A 54 -1.36 21.42 11.83
CA PRO A 54 -0.94 21.36 10.45
C PRO A 54 -1.03 22.74 9.81
N THR A 55 0.04 23.13 9.11
CA THR A 55 0.12 24.38 8.34
C THR A 55 0.05 24.04 6.86
N TYR A 56 -0.93 24.60 6.16
CA TYR A 56 -1.09 24.44 4.72
C TYR A 56 0.15 24.94 3.98
N GLN A 57 0.65 24.14 3.05
CA GLN A 57 1.82 24.46 2.23
C GLN A 57 1.45 24.66 0.76
N ASN A 58 0.73 23.71 0.17
CA ASN A 58 0.43 23.73 -1.26
C ASN A 58 -0.73 22.80 -1.62
N SER A 59 -1.28 22.98 -2.83
CA SER A 59 -2.23 22.06 -3.46
C SER A 59 -1.71 21.57 -4.80
N LEU A 60 -1.96 20.30 -5.10
CA LEU A 60 -1.62 19.64 -6.36
C LEU A 60 -2.93 19.35 -7.09
N SER A 61 -3.35 20.28 -7.96
CA SER A 61 -4.64 20.26 -8.67
C SER A 61 -4.41 19.80 -10.11
N TYR A 62 -4.60 18.52 -10.38
CA TYR A 62 -4.48 17.94 -11.72
C TYR A 62 -5.47 16.80 -11.96
N HIS A 63 -5.91 16.08 -10.93
CA HIS A 63 -6.93 15.07 -11.05
C HIS A 63 -8.27 15.69 -11.44
N GLY A 64 -9.01 15.00 -12.32
CA GLY A 64 -10.37 15.38 -12.73
C GLY A 64 -11.47 14.73 -11.87
N SER A 65 -11.11 13.98 -10.83
CA SER A 65 -12.02 13.21 -9.97
C SER A 65 -11.43 12.98 -8.59
N ALA A 66 -12.23 12.38 -7.67
CA ALA A 66 -11.85 12.16 -6.29
C ALA A 66 -10.56 11.32 -6.16
N VAL A 67 -9.63 11.77 -5.31
CA VAL A 67 -8.36 11.09 -5.05
C VAL A 67 -8.55 10.08 -3.92
N ASN A 68 -8.59 8.80 -4.26
CA ASN A 68 -8.88 7.71 -3.33
C ASN A 68 -7.65 7.14 -2.64
N SER A 69 -6.50 7.25 -3.23
CA SER A 69 -5.25 6.74 -2.66
C SER A 69 -4.06 7.59 -3.07
N LEU A 70 -3.17 7.85 -2.14
CA LEU A 70 -1.89 8.51 -2.37
C LEU A 70 -0.80 7.89 -1.49
N ARG A 71 0.43 7.80 -2.01
CA ARG A 71 1.59 7.27 -1.27
C ARG A 71 2.87 7.92 -1.75
N PHE A 72 3.68 8.36 -0.82
CA PHE A 72 5.05 8.79 -1.13
C PHE A 72 5.92 7.61 -1.51
N SER A 73 6.84 7.82 -2.44
CA SER A 73 7.89 6.84 -2.71
C SER A 73 8.83 6.68 -1.49
N PRO A 74 9.53 5.55 -1.34
CA PRO A 74 10.45 5.35 -0.22
C PRO A 74 11.56 6.41 -0.13
N SER A 75 11.96 6.99 -1.27
CA SER A 75 12.94 8.08 -1.32
C SER A 75 12.38 9.45 -0.93
N GLY A 76 11.05 9.61 -0.95
CA GLY A 76 10.38 10.91 -0.78
C GLY A 76 10.38 11.80 -2.03
N GLU A 77 11.13 11.45 -3.07
CA GLU A 77 11.22 12.30 -4.28
C GLU A 77 9.98 12.25 -5.18
N GLN A 78 9.15 11.22 -5.01
CA GLN A 78 7.95 11.02 -5.81
C GLN A 78 6.75 10.78 -4.91
N LEU A 79 5.58 11.14 -5.43
CA LEU A 79 4.29 10.83 -4.85
C LEU A 79 3.44 10.17 -5.93
N ALA A 80 2.77 9.07 -5.61
CA ALA A 80 1.79 8.46 -6.49
C ALA A 80 0.39 8.71 -5.95
N SER A 81 -0.55 9.01 -6.85
CA SER A 81 -1.97 9.18 -6.51
C SER A 81 -2.85 8.43 -7.50
N GLY A 82 -3.94 7.87 -7.00
CA GLY A 82 -4.95 7.15 -7.78
C GLY A 82 -6.33 7.72 -7.50
N ALA A 83 -7.12 7.89 -8.56
CA ALA A 83 -8.41 8.57 -8.51
C ALA A 83 -9.55 7.74 -9.11
N ASP A 84 -10.78 8.24 -8.97
CA ASP A 84 -11.94 7.75 -9.70
C ASP A 84 -11.69 7.81 -11.21
N GLY A 85 -12.30 6.89 -11.96
CA GLY A 85 -12.10 6.82 -13.40
C GLY A 85 -10.81 6.11 -13.85
N GLY A 86 -9.95 5.65 -12.92
CA GLY A 86 -8.81 4.77 -13.22
C GLY A 86 -7.49 5.49 -13.49
N GLU A 87 -7.43 6.79 -13.28
CA GLU A 87 -6.21 7.56 -13.47
C GLU A 87 -5.25 7.43 -12.28
N LEU A 88 -3.96 7.20 -12.57
CA LEU A 88 -2.87 7.35 -11.62
C LEU A 88 -1.90 8.44 -12.10
N ILE A 89 -1.43 9.25 -11.16
CA ILE A 89 -0.45 10.30 -11.43
C ILE A 89 0.78 10.08 -10.57
N ILE A 90 1.95 10.15 -11.20
CA ILE A 90 3.23 10.21 -10.52
C ILE A 90 3.69 11.66 -10.51
N TRP A 91 3.83 12.20 -9.33
CA TRP A 91 4.35 13.53 -9.07
C TRP A 91 5.82 13.43 -8.69
N LYS A 92 6.61 14.42 -9.09
CA LYS A 92 8.03 14.52 -8.71
C LYS A 92 8.31 15.85 -8.02
N LEU A 93 9.11 15.76 -6.95
CA LEU A 93 9.64 16.93 -6.27
C LEU A 93 10.75 17.57 -7.10
N HIS A 94 10.63 18.86 -7.37
CA HIS A 94 11.64 19.67 -8.05
C HIS A 94 12.21 20.70 -7.09
N HIS A 95 13.52 20.71 -6.98
CA HIS A 95 14.25 21.73 -6.25
C HIS A 95 14.52 22.92 -7.18
N LEU A 96 14.07 24.07 -6.78
CA LEU A 96 14.26 25.35 -7.49
C LEU A 96 15.15 26.25 -6.60
N GLU A 97 15.75 27.28 -7.18
CA GLU A 97 16.55 28.27 -6.44
C GLU A 97 15.76 28.92 -5.29
N ASN A 98 14.44 29.10 -5.48
CA ASN A 98 13.54 29.75 -4.52
C ASN A 98 12.66 28.77 -3.72
N GLY A 99 13.00 27.45 -3.66
CA GLY A 99 12.22 26.48 -2.89
C GLY A 99 11.98 25.16 -3.60
N GLN A 100 10.95 24.44 -3.16
CA GLN A 100 10.57 23.14 -3.67
C GLN A 100 9.16 23.19 -4.28
N THR A 101 8.94 22.48 -5.38
CA THR A 101 7.62 22.36 -6.00
C THR A 101 7.39 20.95 -6.52
N TRP A 102 6.15 20.48 -6.43
CA TRP A 102 5.72 19.21 -7.00
C TRP A 102 5.15 19.43 -8.38
N LYS A 103 5.54 18.60 -9.33
CA LYS A 103 5.03 18.63 -10.72
C LYS A 103 4.65 17.23 -11.17
N VAL A 104 3.68 17.14 -12.06
CA VAL A 104 3.32 15.88 -12.72
C VAL A 104 4.52 15.39 -13.53
N LEU A 105 4.97 14.18 -13.19
CA LEU A 105 6.02 13.49 -13.92
C LEU A 105 5.41 12.58 -15.00
N LYS A 106 4.38 11.82 -14.65
CA LYS A 106 3.72 10.87 -15.54
C LYS A 106 2.25 10.69 -15.15
N THR A 107 1.43 10.42 -16.15
CA THR A 107 0.07 9.91 -15.99
C THR A 107 0.04 8.46 -16.46
N LEU A 108 -0.48 7.57 -15.63
CA LEU A 108 -0.59 6.13 -15.89
C LEU A 108 -2.07 5.79 -16.06
N SER A 109 -2.50 5.52 -17.29
CA SER A 109 -3.91 5.27 -17.62
C SER A 109 -4.04 3.88 -18.24
N PHE A 110 -4.56 2.95 -17.46
CA PHE A 110 -4.86 1.60 -17.94
C PHE A 110 -6.06 0.98 -17.21
N HIS A 111 -6.25 1.31 -15.91
CA HIS A 111 -7.46 0.94 -15.20
C HIS A 111 -8.69 1.56 -15.89
N ARG A 112 -9.79 0.82 -15.89
CA ARG A 112 -11.04 1.21 -16.54
C ARG A 112 -12.08 1.80 -15.58
N LYS A 113 -11.79 1.73 -14.29
CA LYS A 113 -12.62 2.20 -13.17
C LYS A 113 -11.73 2.67 -12.03
N ASP A 114 -12.36 3.16 -10.99
CA ASP A 114 -11.75 3.81 -9.84
C ASP A 114 -10.59 3.02 -9.24
N VAL A 115 -9.48 3.70 -9.01
CA VAL A 115 -8.34 3.17 -8.26
C VAL A 115 -8.61 3.38 -6.78
N LEU A 116 -8.63 2.29 -6.00
CA LEU A 116 -8.98 2.34 -4.57
C LEU A 116 -7.78 2.29 -3.64
N ASP A 117 -6.70 1.64 -4.05
CA ASP A 117 -5.47 1.55 -3.25
C ASP A 117 -4.24 1.43 -4.14
N LEU A 118 -3.10 1.88 -3.62
CA LEU A 118 -1.81 1.78 -4.27
C LEU A 118 -0.66 1.67 -3.26
N GLN A 119 0.43 1.05 -3.67
CA GLN A 119 1.64 0.97 -2.86
C GLN A 119 2.90 0.87 -3.72
N TRP A 120 3.97 1.51 -3.26
CA TRP A 120 5.31 1.41 -3.86
C TRP A 120 6.02 0.13 -3.47
N SER A 121 6.88 -0.37 -4.36
CA SER A 121 7.93 -1.31 -3.97
C SER A 121 8.98 -0.62 -3.09
N HIS A 122 9.69 -1.41 -2.28
CA HIS A 122 10.69 -0.87 -1.34
C HIS A 122 11.81 -0.07 -2.04
N ASP A 123 12.17 -0.45 -3.25
CA ASP A 123 13.18 0.23 -4.07
C ASP A 123 12.62 1.40 -4.90
N GLY A 124 11.29 1.64 -4.85
CA GLY A 124 10.63 2.69 -5.63
C GLY A 124 10.57 2.43 -7.14
N ALA A 125 10.99 1.24 -7.61
CA ALA A 125 11.01 0.93 -9.03
C ALA A 125 9.64 0.55 -9.58
N TYR A 126 8.80 -0.04 -8.75
CA TYR A 126 7.46 -0.51 -9.09
C TYR A 126 6.40 0.11 -8.20
N LEU A 127 5.19 0.17 -8.75
CA LEU A 127 3.97 0.54 -8.04
C LEU A 127 2.94 -0.55 -8.28
N ILE A 128 2.16 -0.93 -7.26
CA ILE A 128 0.97 -1.76 -7.43
C ILE A 128 -0.28 -0.90 -7.19
N SER A 129 -1.32 -1.12 -7.98
CA SER A 129 -2.64 -0.50 -7.80
C SER A 129 -3.75 -1.52 -7.85
N GLY A 130 -4.82 -1.29 -7.11
CA GLY A 130 -6.05 -2.09 -7.09
C GLY A 130 -7.25 -1.24 -7.47
N SER A 131 -8.18 -1.80 -8.27
CA SER A 131 -9.28 -1.07 -8.87
C SER A 131 -10.63 -1.78 -8.80
N VAL A 132 -11.68 -0.98 -8.94
CA VAL A 132 -13.09 -1.40 -9.14
C VAL A 132 -13.26 -2.16 -10.46
N ASP A 133 -12.28 -2.15 -11.36
CA ASP A 133 -12.28 -2.97 -12.57
C ASP A 133 -11.90 -4.45 -12.33
N ASN A 134 -11.77 -4.87 -11.08
CA ASN A 134 -11.42 -6.21 -10.58
C ASN A 134 -9.96 -6.61 -10.81
N SER A 135 -9.11 -5.71 -11.25
CA SER A 135 -7.70 -5.98 -11.51
C SER A 135 -6.76 -5.30 -10.52
N CYS A 136 -5.59 -5.90 -10.35
CA CYS A 136 -4.40 -5.23 -9.82
C CYS A 136 -3.42 -5.02 -10.98
N ILE A 137 -2.73 -3.90 -10.99
CA ILE A 137 -1.70 -3.63 -11.99
C ILE A 137 -0.40 -3.32 -11.27
N ILE A 138 0.67 -3.98 -11.73
CA ILE A 138 2.03 -3.62 -11.36
C ILE A 138 2.59 -2.75 -12.48
N TRP A 139 3.09 -1.60 -12.12
CA TRP A 139 3.62 -0.58 -13.02
C TRP A 139 5.14 -0.50 -12.91
N ASP A 140 5.82 -0.41 -14.03
CA ASP A 140 7.22 0.01 -14.08
C ASP A 140 7.23 1.55 -14.10
N VAL A 141 7.59 2.15 -12.97
CA VAL A 141 7.52 3.61 -12.78
C VAL A 141 8.51 4.31 -13.68
N SER A 142 9.70 3.72 -13.90
CA SER A 142 10.75 4.30 -14.75
C SER A 142 10.29 4.41 -16.20
N LYS A 143 9.59 3.38 -16.71
CA LYS A 143 9.03 3.37 -18.06
C LYS A 143 7.69 4.11 -18.16
N GLY A 144 6.95 4.21 -17.06
CA GLY A 144 5.57 4.73 -17.04
C GLY A 144 4.59 3.82 -17.78
N SER A 145 4.77 2.51 -17.67
CA SER A 145 4.00 1.51 -18.39
C SER A 145 3.61 0.34 -17.49
N VAL A 146 2.58 -0.39 -17.91
CA VAL A 146 2.18 -1.63 -17.25
C VAL A 146 3.32 -2.63 -17.31
N HIS A 147 3.73 -3.13 -16.15
CA HIS A 147 4.66 -4.24 -16.03
C HIS A 147 3.92 -5.57 -16.10
N GLN A 148 2.85 -5.71 -15.29
CA GLN A 148 2.02 -6.91 -15.25
C GLN A 148 0.61 -6.59 -14.76
N ILE A 149 -0.39 -7.29 -15.33
CA ILE A 149 -1.79 -7.25 -14.89
C ILE A 149 -2.07 -8.53 -14.09
N LEU A 150 -2.70 -8.38 -12.94
CA LEU A 150 -3.17 -9.46 -12.07
C LEU A 150 -4.71 -9.37 -12.02
N ASP A 151 -5.39 -10.01 -12.96
CA ASP A 151 -6.82 -9.93 -13.24
C ASP A 151 -7.63 -11.12 -12.68
N ALA A 152 -7.13 -11.72 -11.62
CA ALA A 152 -7.71 -12.95 -11.09
C ALA A 152 -8.94 -12.76 -10.18
N HIS A 153 -9.22 -11.54 -9.70
CA HIS A 153 -10.36 -11.28 -8.83
C HIS A 153 -11.69 -11.22 -9.59
N LEU A 154 -12.77 -11.65 -8.92
CA LEU A 154 -14.13 -11.67 -9.49
C LEU A 154 -14.94 -10.41 -9.14
N HIS A 155 -14.42 -9.57 -8.22
CA HIS A 155 -15.03 -8.32 -7.78
C HIS A 155 -13.96 -7.29 -7.43
N TYR A 156 -14.36 -6.09 -6.97
CA TYR A 156 -13.49 -4.93 -6.71
C TYR A 156 -12.26 -5.29 -5.91
N VAL A 157 -11.09 -4.86 -6.37
CA VAL A 157 -9.85 -4.92 -5.60
C VAL A 157 -9.75 -3.64 -4.76
N GLN A 158 -9.88 -3.81 -3.46
CA GLN A 158 -10.04 -2.70 -2.51
C GLN A 158 -8.81 -2.47 -1.63
N GLY A 159 -7.79 -3.31 -1.77
CA GLY A 159 -6.52 -3.16 -1.08
C GLY A 159 -5.41 -3.95 -1.77
N VAL A 160 -4.21 -3.39 -1.79
CA VAL A 160 -3.02 -4.00 -2.37
C VAL A 160 -1.79 -3.75 -1.49
N ALA A 161 -0.84 -4.67 -1.51
CA ALA A 161 0.40 -4.54 -0.76
C ALA A 161 1.58 -5.22 -1.46
N LEU A 162 2.73 -4.54 -1.51
CA LEU A 162 4.01 -5.10 -1.94
C LEU A 162 4.88 -5.45 -0.74
N ASP A 163 5.47 -6.62 -0.79
CA ASP A 163 6.40 -7.11 0.22
C ASP A 163 7.69 -6.28 0.23
N PRO A 164 8.12 -5.73 1.37
CA PRO A 164 9.35 -4.96 1.46
C PRO A 164 10.61 -5.76 1.09
N LEU A 165 10.54 -7.10 1.13
CA LEU A 165 11.63 -7.98 0.69
C LEU A 165 11.52 -8.37 -0.79
N GLY A 166 10.56 -7.81 -1.54
CA GLY A 166 10.40 -7.98 -2.99
C GLY A 166 10.00 -9.38 -3.47
N LYS A 167 9.51 -10.26 -2.57
CA LYS A 167 9.16 -11.64 -2.92
C LYS A 167 7.69 -11.87 -3.20
N TYR A 168 6.82 -11.01 -2.65
CA TYR A 168 5.38 -11.19 -2.73
C TYR A 168 4.65 -9.90 -3.07
N ALA A 169 3.49 -10.06 -3.67
CA ALA A 169 2.44 -9.06 -3.73
C ALA A 169 1.18 -9.65 -3.12
N ALA A 170 0.32 -8.81 -2.55
CA ALA A 170 -0.95 -9.24 -1.99
C ALA A 170 -2.07 -8.31 -2.45
N SER A 171 -3.27 -8.86 -2.61
CA SER A 171 -4.49 -8.11 -2.91
C SER A 171 -5.66 -8.62 -2.10
N LEU A 172 -6.58 -7.73 -1.76
CA LEU A 172 -7.80 -8.01 -1.03
C LEU A 172 -9.02 -7.48 -1.77
N SER A 173 -10.00 -8.34 -1.99
CA SER A 173 -11.16 -8.06 -2.81
C SER A 173 -12.48 -8.29 -2.08
N SER A 174 -13.54 -7.61 -2.52
CA SER A 174 -14.92 -7.88 -2.14
C SER A 174 -15.46 -9.20 -2.69
N ASP A 175 -14.72 -9.93 -3.51
CA ASP A 175 -14.99 -11.34 -3.86
C ASP A 175 -14.72 -12.31 -2.69
N ARG A 176 -14.41 -11.80 -1.49
CA ARG A 176 -14.09 -12.55 -0.26
C ARG A 176 -12.77 -13.30 -0.33
N SER A 177 -11.85 -12.88 -1.18
CA SER A 177 -10.52 -13.49 -1.28
C SER A 177 -9.41 -12.51 -1.00
N CYS A 178 -8.40 -12.98 -0.27
CA CYS A 178 -7.07 -12.41 -0.23
C CYS A 178 -6.17 -13.27 -1.12
N ARG A 179 -5.49 -12.67 -2.07
CA ARG A 179 -4.58 -13.36 -2.98
C ARG A 179 -3.15 -12.98 -2.69
N ILE A 180 -2.28 -13.98 -2.66
CA ILE A 180 -0.84 -13.82 -2.52
C ILE A 180 -0.19 -14.26 -3.82
N TYR A 181 0.59 -13.36 -4.40
CA TYR A 181 1.35 -13.60 -5.62
C TYR A 181 2.82 -13.67 -5.27
N ALA A 182 3.51 -14.71 -5.73
CA ALA A 182 4.95 -14.85 -5.55
C ALA A 182 5.71 -14.33 -6.78
N TYR A 183 6.80 -13.61 -6.52
CA TYR A 183 7.71 -13.17 -7.56
C TYR A 183 8.60 -14.32 -8.02
N LYS A 184 8.64 -14.58 -9.33
CA LYS A 184 9.55 -15.56 -9.94
C LYS A 184 10.55 -14.81 -10.83
N PRO A 185 11.84 -14.79 -10.48
CA PRO A 185 12.85 -14.19 -11.34
C PRO A 185 12.91 -14.94 -12.68
N GLN A 186 13.01 -14.20 -13.78
CA GLN A 186 13.13 -14.81 -15.10
C GLN A 186 14.43 -15.60 -15.19
N SER A 187 14.36 -16.89 -15.42
CA SER A 187 15.50 -17.65 -15.95
C SER A 187 15.75 -17.19 -17.39
N LYS A 188 17.01 -17.04 -17.78
CA LYS A 188 17.45 -16.51 -19.09
C LYS A 188 17.02 -17.36 -20.32
N VAL A 189 15.96 -18.13 -20.23
CA VAL A 189 15.41 -18.94 -21.32
C VAL A 189 14.36 -18.12 -22.06
N LYS A 190 14.55 -17.96 -23.35
CA LYS A 190 13.71 -17.26 -24.31
C LYS A 190 12.30 -17.85 -24.37
N SER A 191 11.40 -17.42 -23.46
CA SER A 191 9.97 -17.58 -23.64
C SER A 191 9.30 -16.23 -23.49
N SER A 192 8.36 -15.93 -24.38
CA SER A 192 7.73 -14.62 -24.57
C SER A 192 6.78 -14.17 -23.46
N GLU A 193 6.68 -14.87 -22.36
CA GLU A 193 5.82 -14.49 -21.24
C GLU A 193 6.63 -13.85 -20.13
N LYS A 194 6.56 -12.52 -20.09
CA LYS A 194 7.14 -11.66 -19.04
C LYS A 194 6.28 -11.64 -17.77
N THR A 195 5.90 -12.80 -17.22
CA THR A 195 5.15 -12.84 -15.96
C THR A 195 6.10 -12.99 -14.79
N ASN A 196 6.30 -11.94 -14.01
CA ASN A 196 7.17 -11.96 -12.84
C ASN A 196 6.46 -12.45 -11.58
N TYR A 197 5.14 -12.26 -11.50
CA TYR A 197 4.30 -12.66 -10.37
C TYR A 197 3.30 -13.73 -10.79
N PHE A 198 3.15 -14.78 -9.99
CA PHE A 198 2.13 -15.82 -10.18
C PHE A 198 1.31 -16.01 -8.91
N SER A 199 0.03 -16.34 -9.05
CA SER A 199 -0.86 -16.61 -7.92
C SER A 199 -0.38 -17.84 -7.15
N GLN A 200 0.06 -17.64 -5.91
CA GLN A 200 0.54 -18.72 -5.03
C GLN A 200 -0.56 -19.21 -4.10
N HIS A 201 -1.29 -18.28 -3.47
CA HIS A 201 -2.35 -18.62 -2.55
C HIS A 201 -3.61 -17.81 -2.85
N VAL A 202 -4.77 -18.47 -2.76
CA VAL A 202 -6.10 -17.85 -2.81
C VAL A 202 -6.80 -18.20 -1.49
N ILE A 203 -6.88 -17.23 -0.60
CA ILE A 203 -7.33 -17.39 0.77
C ILE A 203 -8.77 -16.88 0.85
N THR A 204 -9.74 -17.77 1.12
CA THR A 204 -11.16 -17.43 1.15
C THR A 204 -11.86 -17.91 2.40
N LYS A 205 -11.54 -19.11 2.86
CA LYS A 205 -12.23 -19.80 3.95
C LYS A 205 -11.25 -20.44 4.92
N ALA A 206 -11.61 -20.50 6.20
CA ALA A 206 -10.94 -21.31 7.21
C ALA A 206 -11.85 -22.48 7.64
N GLU A 207 -11.23 -23.55 8.08
CA GLU A 207 -11.92 -24.65 8.73
C GLU A 207 -12.22 -24.26 10.19
N ASN A 208 -13.47 -24.27 10.57
CA ASN A 208 -13.83 -24.16 11.98
C ASN A 208 -13.56 -25.51 12.61
N VAL A 209 -12.65 -25.56 13.56
CA VAL A 209 -12.43 -26.73 14.39
C VAL A 209 -13.65 -26.87 15.31
N SER A 210 -14.64 -27.63 14.88
CA SER A 210 -15.73 -28.08 15.76
C SER A 210 -15.23 -29.30 16.54
N VAL A 211 -15.54 -29.34 17.82
CA VAL A 211 -15.22 -30.47 18.74
C VAL A 211 -15.95 -31.76 18.29
N ASP A 212 -16.90 -31.67 17.40
CA ASP A 212 -17.61 -32.79 16.79
C ASP A 212 -17.08 -33.07 15.38
N ASP A 213 -16.41 -34.16 15.20
CA ASP A 213 -15.68 -34.64 14.01
C ASP A 213 -16.53 -34.87 12.75
N SER A 214 -17.83 -34.60 12.76
CA SER A 214 -18.70 -35.01 11.66
C SER A 214 -19.09 -33.95 10.65
N LYS A 215 -18.83 -32.64 10.91
CA LYS A 215 -19.09 -31.54 9.93
C LYS A 215 -18.16 -30.34 10.15
N SER A 216 -16.98 -30.35 9.57
CA SER A 216 -16.17 -29.16 9.50
C SER A 216 -16.86 -28.11 8.58
N ALA A 217 -17.54 -27.14 9.18
CA ALA A 217 -18.15 -26.06 8.43
C ALA A 217 -17.06 -25.04 8.06
N ARG A 218 -16.78 -24.86 6.77
CA ARG A 218 -15.88 -23.82 6.27
C ARG A 218 -16.59 -22.48 6.25
N SER A 219 -16.10 -21.50 6.98
CA SER A 219 -16.61 -20.12 6.96
C SER A 219 -15.69 -19.21 6.16
N HIS A 220 -16.28 -18.20 5.51
CA HIS A 220 -15.50 -17.16 4.85
C HIS A 220 -14.70 -16.35 5.87
N LEU A 221 -13.46 -15.99 5.49
CA LEU A 221 -12.57 -15.17 6.31
C LEU A 221 -12.80 -13.68 6.13
N PHE A 222 -13.33 -13.25 4.99
CA PHE A 222 -13.45 -11.85 4.64
C PHE A 222 -14.87 -11.43 4.28
N HIS A 223 -15.16 -10.16 4.52
CA HIS A 223 -16.41 -9.52 4.11
C HIS A 223 -16.57 -9.52 2.59
N ASP A 224 -17.82 -9.58 2.14
CA ASP A 224 -18.22 -9.37 0.75
C ASP A 224 -18.43 -7.87 0.43
N GLU A 225 -19.10 -7.59 -0.67
CA GLU A 225 -19.42 -6.24 -1.16
C GLU A 225 -20.35 -5.45 -0.23
N THR A 226 -21.00 -6.08 0.73
CA THR A 226 -21.89 -5.42 1.69
C THR A 226 -21.17 -4.62 2.76
N LEU A 227 -19.84 -4.75 2.90
CA LEU A 227 -19.04 -3.94 3.80
C LEU A 227 -19.16 -2.46 3.42
N PRO A 228 -19.60 -1.56 4.35
CA PRO A 228 -19.89 -0.17 4.03
C PRO A 228 -18.60 0.70 3.94
N SER A 229 -17.64 0.24 3.19
CA SER A 229 -16.41 0.96 2.85
C SER A 229 -15.86 0.48 1.52
N PHE A 230 -15.34 1.41 0.73
CA PHE A 230 -14.58 1.09 -0.49
C PHE A 230 -13.13 0.69 -0.20
N PHE A 231 -12.65 0.88 1.05
CA PHE A 231 -11.25 0.65 1.39
C PHE A 231 -11.09 -0.61 2.23
N ARG A 232 -10.08 -1.43 1.91
CA ARG A 232 -9.63 -2.62 2.64
C ARG A 232 -8.10 -2.68 2.60
N ARG A 233 -7.45 -1.61 3.12
CA ARG A 233 -6.03 -1.37 2.98
C ARG A 233 -5.22 -2.32 3.86
N LEU A 234 -4.56 -3.31 3.23
CA LEU A 234 -3.68 -4.27 3.89
C LEU A 234 -2.23 -3.76 3.88
N ALA A 235 -1.38 -4.33 4.73
CA ALA A 235 0.00 -3.89 4.84
C ALA A 235 0.95 -5.02 5.26
N TRP A 236 2.17 -4.99 4.72
CA TRP A 236 3.30 -5.77 5.21
C TRP A 236 4.00 -5.06 6.36
N SER A 237 4.52 -5.82 7.32
CA SER A 237 5.41 -5.27 8.36
C SER A 237 6.72 -4.78 7.73
N PRO A 238 7.38 -3.75 8.32
CA PRO A 238 8.60 -3.16 7.76
C PRO A 238 9.74 -4.18 7.58
N ASP A 239 9.81 -5.17 8.46
CA ASP A 239 10.78 -6.27 8.41
C ASP A 239 10.35 -7.42 7.47
N GLY A 240 9.16 -7.33 6.89
CA GLY A 240 8.59 -8.35 6.02
C GLY A 240 8.13 -9.63 6.73
N SER A 241 8.12 -9.68 8.06
CA SER A 241 7.75 -10.90 8.82
C SER A 241 6.27 -11.25 8.73
N PHE A 242 5.40 -10.24 8.55
CA PHE A 242 3.95 -10.39 8.59
C PHE A 242 3.25 -9.63 7.49
N LEU A 243 2.10 -10.19 7.08
CA LEU A 243 1.08 -9.48 6.31
C LEU A 243 -0.16 -9.32 7.20
N LEU A 244 -0.62 -8.10 7.41
CA LEU A 244 -1.82 -7.76 8.15
C LEU A 244 -2.95 -7.44 7.17
N VAL A 245 -4.08 -8.16 7.29
CA VAL A 245 -5.19 -8.10 6.34
C VAL A 245 -6.46 -7.68 7.06
N PRO A 246 -7.09 -6.56 6.69
CA PRO A 246 -8.34 -6.06 7.26
C PRO A 246 -9.57 -6.79 6.68
N ALA A 247 -10.75 -6.27 6.99
CA ALA A 247 -12.04 -6.75 6.52
C ALA A 247 -12.31 -8.23 6.84
N GLY A 248 -11.69 -8.72 7.91
CA GLY A 248 -11.88 -10.06 8.41
C GLY A 248 -13.22 -10.23 9.12
N ILE A 249 -13.77 -11.45 9.02
CA ILE A 249 -14.92 -11.91 9.81
C ILE A 249 -14.62 -13.28 10.37
N CYS A 250 -15.06 -13.52 11.59
CA CYS A 250 -14.97 -14.86 12.19
C CYS A 250 -16.26 -15.19 12.94
N LYS A 251 -16.55 -16.49 13.06
CA LYS A 251 -17.58 -17.02 13.94
C LYS A 251 -16.93 -17.76 15.08
N ILE A 252 -17.28 -17.41 16.31
CA ILE A 252 -16.78 -18.06 17.52
C ILE A 252 -17.43 -19.47 17.65
N SER A 253 -18.69 -19.57 17.24
CA SER A 253 -19.42 -20.84 17.15
C SER A 253 -20.30 -20.84 15.88
N PRO A 254 -20.76 -22.01 15.38
CA PRO A 254 -21.64 -22.09 14.23
C PRO A 254 -22.94 -21.28 14.35
N ALA A 255 -23.44 -21.13 15.57
CA ALA A 255 -24.66 -20.38 15.89
C ALA A 255 -24.43 -18.90 16.24
N SER A 256 -23.15 -18.46 16.39
CA SER A 256 -22.86 -17.08 16.75
C SER A 256 -22.93 -16.14 15.55
N GLU A 257 -23.28 -14.87 15.81
CA GLU A 257 -23.15 -13.81 14.84
C GLU A 257 -21.67 -13.62 14.46
N PRO A 258 -21.38 -13.28 13.19
CA PRO A 258 -20.03 -12.99 12.75
C PRO A 258 -19.44 -11.78 13.49
N VAL A 259 -18.19 -11.89 13.94
CA VAL A 259 -17.45 -10.81 14.59
C VAL A 259 -16.42 -10.25 13.62
N ASN A 260 -16.30 -8.91 13.57
CA ASN A 260 -15.31 -8.26 12.74
C ASN A 260 -13.92 -8.42 13.31
N THR A 261 -12.93 -8.67 12.47
CA THR A 261 -11.54 -8.87 12.88
C THR A 261 -10.55 -8.42 11.79
N ALA A 262 -9.27 -8.50 12.08
CA ALA A 262 -8.18 -8.51 11.11
C ALA A 262 -7.32 -9.75 11.34
N TYR A 263 -6.68 -10.21 10.26
CA TYR A 263 -5.86 -11.41 10.27
C TYR A 263 -4.39 -11.07 10.06
N ILE A 264 -3.52 -11.70 10.84
CA ILE A 264 -2.07 -11.64 10.67
C ILE A 264 -1.61 -12.94 10.04
N PHE A 265 -0.95 -12.83 8.90
CA PHE A 265 -0.31 -13.94 8.19
C PHE A 265 1.18 -13.90 8.47
N SER A 266 1.75 -15.04 8.84
CA SER A 266 3.19 -15.17 8.99
C SER A 266 3.85 -15.41 7.63
N ARG A 267 4.98 -14.76 7.36
CA ARG A 267 5.78 -15.04 6.17
C ARG A 267 6.17 -16.52 6.02
N LYS A 268 6.25 -17.25 7.12
CA LYS A 268 6.59 -18.68 7.10
C LYS A 268 5.48 -19.53 6.48
N ASP A 269 4.22 -19.10 6.63
CA ASP A 269 3.05 -19.76 6.06
C ASP A 269 2.00 -18.69 5.72
N LEU A 270 1.93 -18.31 4.44
CA LEU A 270 0.98 -17.35 3.91
C LEU A 270 -0.33 -18.01 3.43
N SER A 271 -0.46 -19.34 3.53
CA SER A 271 -1.65 -20.06 3.08
C SER A 271 -2.85 -19.90 4.03
N ARG A 272 -2.60 -19.54 5.28
CA ARG A 272 -3.61 -19.39 6.33
C ARG A 272 -3.22 -18.32 7.34
N PRO A 273 -4.20 -17.70 8.04
CA PRO A 273 -3.90 -16.77 9.13
C PRO A 273 -3.11 -17.46 10.25
N ALA A 274 -2.07 -16.81 10.75
CA ALA A 274 -1.33 -17.21 11.93
C ALA A 274 -2.04 -16.76 13.22
N ILE A 275 -2.61 -15.56 13.19
CA ILE A 275 -3.36 -14.94 14.29
C ILE A 275 -4.60 -14.25 13.76
N GLN A 276 -5.68 -14.38 14.53
CA GLN A 276 -6.87 -13.57 14.45
C GLN A 276 -6.84 -12.55 15.59
N LEU A 277 -6.95 -11.27 15.27
CA LEU A 277 -7.04 -10.23 16.30
C LEU A 277 -8.38 -10.30 17.04
N PRO A 278 -8.48 -9.78 18.27
CA PRO A 278 -9.73 -9.68 18.99
C PRO A 278 -10.82 -8.99 18.18
N GLY A 279 -12.06 -9.39 18.40
CA GLY A 279 -13.22 -8.87 17.66
C GLY A 279 -13.45 -7.38 17.86
N ALA A 280 -13.72 -6.69 16.75
CA ALA A 280 -14.07 -5.27 16.72
C ALA A 280 -15.58 -5.07 16.54
N SER A 281 -16.12 -3.98 17.11
CA SER A 281 -17.55 -3.64 17.00
C SER A 281 -17.97 -3.24 15.59
N LYS A 282 -17.03 -2.70 14.80
CA LYS A 282 -17.24 -2.28 13.42
C LYS A 282 -16.22 -2.94 12.50
N PRO A 283 -16.52 -3.09 11.19
CA PRO A 283 -15.57 -3.65 10.23
C PRO A 283 -14.23 -2.93 10.21
N VAL A 284 -13.15 -3.69 10.11
CA VAL A 284 -11.79 -3.17 9.92
C VAL A 284 -11.60 -2.79 8.45
N VAL A 285 -11.19 -1.55 8.18
CA VAL A 285 -11.09 -1.01 6.82
C VAL A 285 -9.66 -0.70 6.38
N ALA A 286 -8.77 -0.43 7.34
CA ALA A 286 -7.37 -0.14 7.04
C ALA A 286 -6.46 -0.64 8.16
N VAL A 287 -5.26 -1.01 7.78
CA VAL A 287 -4.18 -1.37 8.72
C VAL A 287 -2.87 -0.74 8.24
N ARG A 288 -2.00 -0.38 9.19
CA ARG A 288 -0.70 0.22 8.86
C ARG A 288 0.32 -0.09 9.94
N PHE A 289 1.49 -0.57 9.56
CA PHE A 289 2.59 -0.75 10.48
C PHE A 289 3.33 0.56 10.74
N CYS A 290 3.78 0.75 11.98
CA CYS A 290 4.76 1.77 12.32
C CYS A 290 6.07 1.48 11.57
N PRO A 291 6.71 2.48 10.94
CA PRO A 291 7.93 2.25 10.16
C PRO A 291 9.15 1.90 11.02
N LYS A 292 9.10 2.20 12.33
CA LYS A 292 10.17 1.87 13.28
C LYS A 292 9.92 0.54 14.01
N LEU A 293 11.01 -0.14 14.28
CA LEU A 293 11.06 -1.31 15.16
C LEU A 293 11.44 -0.88 16.56
N PHE A 294 10.99 -1.62 17.58
CA PHE A 294 11.20 -1.31 18.98
C PHE A 294 11.81 -2.50 19.73
N SER A 295 12.54 -2.21 20.80
CA SER A 295 13.06 -3.23 21.70
C SER A 295 11.91 -3.94 22.42
N LEU A 296 12.10 -5.21 22.78
CA LEU A 296 11.16 -5.96 23.60
C LEU A 296 11.08 -5.32 25.00
N ARG A 297 9.89 -5.37 25.62
CA ARG A 297 9.65 -4.75 26.94
C ARG A 297 10.31 -5.50 28.09
N GLY A 298 10.60 -6.80 27.96
CA GLY A 298 11.22 -7.60 29.02
C GLY A 298 12.07 -8.74 28.49
N LEU A 299 13.04 -9.17 29.31
CA LEU A 299 14.01 -10.22 28.99
C LEU A 299 13.37 -11.61 28.72
N ASN A 300 12.12 -11.82 29.12
CA ASN A 300 11.41 -13.12 29.00
C ASN A 300 10.12 -13.07 28.18
N SER A 301 9.78 -11.93 27.59
CA SER A 301 8.55 -11.83 26.80
C SER A 301 8.82 -12.23 25.37
N GLY A 302 8.94 -13.49 25.14
CA GLY A 302 9.04 -14.01 23.78
C GLY A 302 7.75 -13.90 23.00
N GLY A 303 6.97 -12.81 23.06
CA GLY A 303 5.74 -12.52 22.35
C GLY A 303 5.13 -13.63 21.48
N PHE A 304 3.96 -13.47 20.90
CA PHE A 304 3.34 -14.49 20.04
C PHE A 304 4.24 -15.00 18.91
N PHE A 305 5.13 -14.14 18.40
CA PHE A 305 5.88 -14.42 17.19
C PHE A 305 7.37 -14.72 17.42
N LYS A 306 7.84 -14.68 18.65
CA LYS A 306 9.25 -14.90 19.00
C LYS A 306 10.22 -14.09 18.13
N LEU A 307 9.90 -12.81 17.90
CA LEU A 307 10.76 -11.87 17.19
C LEU A 307 11.82 -11.32 18.15
N PRO A 308 13.02 -10.95 17.66
CA PRO A 308 14.04 -10.27 18.46
C PRO A 308 13.70 -8.81 18.75
N HIS A 309 12.64 -8.28 18.17
CA HIS A 309 12.16 -6.92 18.27
C HIS A 309 10.63 -6.90 18.29
N ARG A 310 10.09 -5.75 18.66
CA ARG A 310 8.67 -5.48 18.68
C ARG A 310 8.28 -4.65 17.47
N VAL A 311 7.20 -5.04 16.80
CA VAL A 311 6.59 -4.32 15.69
C VAL A 311 5.27 -3.73 16.17
N ILE A 312 5.06 -2.44 15.97
CA ILE A 312 3.82 -1.73 16.33
C ILE A 312 2.98 -1.54 15.06
N PHE A 313 1.65 -1.64 15.20
CA PHE A 313 0.75 -1.45 14.09
C PHE A 313 -0.60 -0.87 14.52
N ALA A 314 -1.20 -0.11 13.61
CA ALA A 314 -2.53 0.45 13.73
C ALA A 314 -3.55 -0.41 12.97
N VAL A 315 -4.70 -0.63 13.60
CA VAL A 315 -5.88 -1.29 13.03
C VAL A 315 -7.04 -0.32 13.12
N VAL A 316 -7.62 0.02 11.98
CA VAL A 316 -8.67 1.04 11.89
C VAL A 316 -9.96 0.42 11.44
N THR A 317 -11.01 0.65 12.23
CA THR A 317 -12.39 0.30 11.87
C THR A 317 -13.09 1.53 11.26
N LEU A 318 -14.36 1.39 10.93
CA LEU A 318 -15.15 2.53 10.43
C LEU A 318 -15.16 3.73 11.39
N ASN A 319 -14.96 3.53 12.70
CA ASN A 319 -15.11 4.59 13.70
C ASN A 319 -14.08 4.56 14.84
N SER A 320 -13.11 3.68 14.82
CA SER A 320 -12.17 3.49 15.93
C SER A 320 -10.78 3.13 15.42
N LEU A 321 -9.77 3.59 16.17
CA LEU A 321 -8.38 3.25 16.02
C LEU A 321 -7.96 2.32 17.16
N TYR A 322 -7.29 1.23 16.83
CA TYR A 322 -6.64 0.32 17.77
C TYR A 322 -5.14 0.29 17.46
N ILE A 323 -4.32 0.42 18.49
CA ILE A 323 -2.86 0.31 18.37
C ILE A 323 -2.43 -0.97 19.07
N TYR A 324 -1.72 -1.81 18.34
CA TYR A 324 -1.21 -3.11 18.79
C TYR A 324 0.30 -3.19 18.68
N ASP A 325 0.86 -4.18 19.34
CA ASP A 325 2.21 -4.65 19.08
C ASP A 325 2.29 -6.19 18.97
N THR A 326 3.46 -6.69 18.60
CA THR A 326 3.70 -8.13 18.43
C THR A 326 3.96 -8.89 19.72
N GLU A 327 3.99 -8.25 20.88
CA GLU A 327 4.15 -8.92 22.17
C GLU A 327 2.82 -9.33 22.78
N SER A 328 1.70 -8.65 22.41
CA SER A 328 0.38 -8.90 23.00
C SER A 328 -0.73 -8.83 21.94
N VAL A 329 -1.77 -9.67 22.11
CA VAL A 329 -3.01 -9.54 21.33
C VAL A 329 -3.96 -8.49 21.91
N VAL A 330 -3.68 -7.99 23.10
CA VAL A 330 -4.42 -6.88 23.70
C VAL A 330 -3.90 -5.57 23.11
N PRO A 331 -4.76 -4.68 22.62
CA PRO A 331 -4.32 -3.40 22.07
C PRO A 331 -3.63 -2.53 23.14
N LEU A 332 -2.60 -1.82 22.75
CA LEU A 332 -1.91 -0.83 23.59
C LEU A 332 -2.81 0.35 23.89
N ALA A 333 -3.64 0.75 22.90
CA ALA A 333 -4.55 1.86 23.00
C ALA A 333 -5.76 1.65 22.08
N ILE A 334 -6.90 2.21 22.50
CA ILE A 334 -8.13 2.28 21.72
C ILE A 334 -8.63 3.72 21.76
N MET A 335 -8.89 4.27 20.57
CA MET A 335 -9.54 5.57 20.41
C MET A 335 -10.80 5.37 19.58
N ALA A 336 -11.96 5.71 20.15
CA ALA A 336 -13.26 5.53 19.51
C ALA A 336 -14.02 6.86 19.45
N GLY A 337 -14.94 6.98 18.48
CA GLY A 337 -15.77 8.15 18.33
C GLY A 337 -15.02 9.41 17.87
N LEU A 338 -13.92 9.23 17.15
CA LEU A 338 -13.09 10.34 16.66
C LEU A 338 -13.76 11.11 15.52
N HIS A 339 -14.65 10.47 14.77
CA HIS A 339 -15.26 11.00 13.56
C HIS A 339 -16.75 10.71 13.49
N TYR A 340 -17.48 11.61 12.84
CA TYR A 340 -18.92 11.48 12.58
C TYR A 340 -19.26 10.60 11.39
N ALA A 341 -18.28 10.33 10.51
CA ALA A 341 -18.40 9.45 9.37
C ALA A 341 -17.26 8.41 9.33
N ALA A 342 -17.28 7.53 8.36
CA ALA A 342 -16.31 6.44 8.27
C ALA A 342 -14.87 6.94 8.10
N ILE A 343 -13.94 6.34 8.84
CA ILE A 343 -12.52 6.52 8.64
C ILE A 343 -12.11 5.86 7.31
N THR A 344 -11.23 6.51 6.55
CA THR A 344 -10.89 6.13 5.18
C THR A 344 -9.46 5.63 5.03
N ASP A 345 -8.51 6.22 5.76
CA ASP A 345 -7.08 5.84 5.70
C ASP A 345 -6.35 6.11 7.02
N VAL A 346 -5.13 5.59 7.14
CA VAL A 346 -4.25 5.76 8.29
C VAL A 346 -2.79 5.79 7.83
N ALA A 347 -1.97 6.67 8.38
CA ALA A 347 -0.54 6.75 8.12
C ALA A 347 0.27 7.09 9.37
N TRP A 348 1.49 6.55 9.46
CA TRP A 348 2.48 6.88 10.47
C TRP A 348 3.51 7.85 9.91
N SER A 349 3.95 8.80 10.73
CA SER A 349 5.15 9.58 10.41
C SER A 349 6.40 8.69 10.46
N ALA A 350 7.42 9.05 9.70
CA ALA A 350 8.66 8.26 9.59
C ALA A 350 9.42 8.11 10.91
N ASP A 351 9.30 9.11 11.78
CA ASP A 351 9.87 9.13 13.12
C ASP A 351 9.04 8.41 14.18
N ALA A 352 7.84 7.91 13.81
CA ALA A 352 6.86 7.30 14.69
C ALA A 352 6.26 8.25 15.76
N HIS A 353 6.47 9.57 15.60
CA HIS A 353 5.94 10.58 16.53
C HIS A 353 4.45 10.85 16.30
N TYR A 354 4.00 10.71 15.06
CA TYR A 354 2.63 11.00 14.66
C TYR A 354 1.96 9.82 13.95
N LEU A 355 0.68 9.69 14.20
CA LEU A 355 -0.24 8.86 13.41
C LEU A 355 -1.41 9.74 12.99
N ALA A 356 -1.75 9.70 11.72
CA ALA A 356 -2.85 10.46 11.15
C ALA A 356 -3.96 9.53 10.64
N LEU A 357 -5.21 9.96 10.77
CA LEU A 357 -6.41 9.31 10.23
C LEU A 357 -7.16 10.31 9.36
N SER A 358 -7.72 9.85 8.25
CA SER A 358 -8.66 10.62 7.42
C SER A 358 -10.06 10.05 7.50
N SER A 359 -11.07 10.87 7.25
CA SER A 359 -12.47 10.49 7.35
C SER A 359 -13.35 11.12 6.28
N GLN A 360 -14.47 10.45 6.01
CA GLN A 360 -15.52 10.94 5.11
C GLN A 360 -16.25 12.17 5.65
N ASP A 361 -16.09 12.55 6.93
CA ASP A 361 -16.64 13.78 7.50
C ASP A 361 -15.85 15.03 7.11
N GLY A 362 -14.75 14.88 6.35
CA GLY A 362 -13.93 15.99 5.88
C GLY A 362 -12.82 16.41 6.84
N TYR A 363 -12.62 15.68 7.93
CA TYR A 363 -11.59 15.96 8.94
C TYR A 363 -10.51 14.90 9.00
N CYS A 364 -9.35 15.29 9.57
CA CYS A 364 -8.29 14.37 9.95
C CYS A 364 -8.10 14.39 11.47
N THR A 365 -7.82 13.24 12.06
CA THR A 365 -7.34 13.09 13.43
C THR A 365 -5.83 12.94 13.42
N LEU A 366 -5.15 13.65 14.32
CA LEU A 366 -3.73 13.49 14.58
C LEU A 366 -3.53 12.93 15.98
N VAL A 367 -2.71 11.90 16.08
CA VAL A 367 -2.28 11.29 17.35
C VAL A 367 -0.77 11.51 17.47
N GLU A 368 -0.37 12.14 18.57
CA GLU A 368 1.03 12.39 18.92
C GLU A 368 1.46 11.44 20.02
N PHE A 369 2.60 10.82 19.85
CA PHE A 369 3.26 9.98 20.84
C PHE A 369 4.39 10.75 21.47
N GLU A 370 4.47 10.74 22.79
CA GLU A 370 5.59 11.33 23.53
C GLU A 370 6.87 10.49 23.32
N ASN A 371 8.02 11.09 23.57
CA ASN A 371 9.29 10.37 23.50
C ASN A 371 9.23 9.13 24.39
N ASP A 372 9.68 8.00 23.86
CA ASP A 372 9.70 6.68 24.50
C ASP A 372 8.34 6.06 24.89
N GLU A 373 7.21 6.69 24.56
CA GLU A 373 5.87 6.16 24.85
C GLU A 373 5.62 4.83 24.10
N LEU A 374 6.11 4.71 22.90
CA LEU A 374 6.09 3.48 22.13
C LEU A 374 7.23 2.52 22.50
N GLY A 375 8.18 2.97 23.32
CA GLY A 375 9.36 2.23 23.77
C GLY A 375 10.63 2.62 23.02
N SER A 376 11.75 2.05 23.42
CA SER A 376 13.07 2.35 22.83
C SER A 376 13.17 1.81 21.40
N PRO A 377 13.62 2.62 20.42
CA PRO A 377 13.86 2.15 19.06
C PRO A 377 14.88 0.99 19.03
N TYR A 378 14.61 -0.01 18.20
CA TYR A 378 15.50 -1.15 17.97
C TYR A 378 16.46 -0.85 16.82
N ALA A 379 17.77 -0.74 17.11
CA ALA A 379 18.78 -0.54 16.10
C ALA A 379 19.24 -1.91 15.53
N LEU A 380 19.22 -2.04 14.20
CA LEU A 380 19.69 -3.27 13.52
C LEU A 380 21.18 -3.58 13.76
N SER A 381 21.98 -2.58 14.18
CA SER A 381 23.40 -2.73 14.58
C SER A 381 23.60 -3.61 15.82
N ASP A 382 22.59 -3.76 16.67
CA ASP A 382 22.71 -4.52 17.91
C ASP A 382 22.73 -6.04 17.68
N ARG A 383 22.43 -6.51 16.46
CA ARG A 383 22.59 -7.93 16.08
C ARG A 383 24.05 -8.42 16.06
N ILE A 384 25.01 -7.53 15.81
CA ILE A 384 26.42 -7.92 15.72
C ILE A 384 27.04 -8.09 17.13
N CYS A 385 26.56 -7.34 18.12
CA CYS A 385 27.04 -7.47 19.50
C CYS A 385 26.49 -8.71 20.24
N MET A 386 25.24 -9.12 19.96
CA MET A 386 24.63 -10.28 20.67
C MET A 386 25.15 -11.63 20.17
N THR A 387 25.62 -11.73 18.92
CA THR A 387 26.20 -12.96 18.38
C THR A 387 27.65 -13.19 18.78
N THR A 388 28.36 -12.15 19.22
CA THR A 388 29.73 -12.25 19.73
C THR A 388 29.77 -12.58 21.21
N SER A 389 28.68 -12.37 21.97
CA SER A 389 28.64 -12.61 23.43
C SER A 389 28.24 -14.03 23.83
N GLN A 390 27.84 -14.89 22.88
CA GLN A 390 27.41 -16.28 23.19
C GLN A 390 28.47 -17.35 22.88
N ASN A 391 29.67 -16.98 22.42
CA ASN A 391 30.74 -17.92 22.09
C ASN A 391 31.99 -17.80 22.95
N THR A 392 31.90 -17.31 24.20
CA THR A 392 32.98 -17.43 25.19
C THR A 392 32.50 -18.22 26.38
N SER A 393 32.52 -19.54 26.26
CA SER A 393 32.60 -20.45 27.40
C SER A 393 34.08 -20.66 27.69
N PRO A 394 34.55 -20.59 28.96
CA PRO A 394 35.95 -20.75 29.30
C PRO A 394 36.37 -22.22 29.16
N ILE A 395 37.32 -22.45 28.26
CA ILE A 395 38.02 -23.72 28.18
C ILE A 395 39.00 -23.79 29.36
N GLN A 396 38.76 -24.74 30.25
CA GLN A 396 39.71 -25.15 31.29
C GLN A 396 40.96 -25.73 30.63
N LYS A 397 42.12 -25.26 31.11
CA LYS A 397 43.44 -25.82 30.79
C LYS A 397 43.61 -27.18 31.46
N PRO A 398 44.27 -28.17 30.84
CA PRO A 398 45.06 -29.17 31.51
C PRO A 398 46.57 -28.88 31.34
N ASP A 399 47.28 -29.21 32.37
CA ASP A 399 48.71 -29.09 32.65
C ASP A 399 49.60 -29.85 31.66
N ASP A 400 50.80 -29.26 31.48
CA ASP A 400 52.03 -29.71 30.82
C ASP A 400 52.54 -31.09 31.35
N PRO A 401 53.52 -31.84 30.71
CA PRO A 401 54.75 -31.29 30.23
C PRO A 401 55.48 -31.96 29.00
N THR A 402 56.43 -31.22 28.46
CA THR A 402 57.70 -31.59 27.80
C THR A 402 57.72 -32.21 26.42
N GLY A 403 58.50 -31.53 25.54
CA GLY A 403 59.03 -32.13 24.31
C GLY A 403 59.54 -31.06 23.31
N VAL A 404 60.78 -30.74 23.42
CA VAL A 404 61.65 -29.97 22.53
C VAL A 404 61.67 -30.54 21.10
N VAL A 405 61.67 -29.70 20.02
CA VAL A 405 62.64 -29.59 18.92
C VAL A 405 62.15 -28.66 17.82
N THR A 406 62.81 -27.52 17.73
CA THR A 406 63.42 -26.74 16.64
C THR A 406 62.88 -26.74 15.20
N ILE A 407 62.69 -25.50 14.75
CA ILE A 407 63.19 -24.76 13.55
C ILE A 407 62.55 -25.17 12.20
N ASN A 408 61.97 -24.25 11.49
CA ASN A 408 62.54 -23.30 10.51
C ASN A 408 61.48 -22.37 9.92
N ASP A 409 61.92 -21.16 9.74
CA ASP A 409 61.48 -20.03 8.94
C ASP A 409 61.13 -20.39 7.50
N ASP A 410 60.19 -19.69 6.89
CA ASP A 410 60.43 -18.69 5.87
C ASP A 410 59.19 -18.20 5.13
N GLN A 411 59.06 -16.92 5.07
CA GLN A 411 58.82 -15.98 3.98
C GLN A 411 57.39 -15.78 3.45
N TYR A 412 56.87 -14.64 3.90
CA TYR A 412 56.59 -13.39 3.15
C TYR A 412 56.52 -13.50 1.62
N ARG A 413 55.39 -13.08 1.05
CA ARG A 413 55.40 -12.01 0.05
C ARG A 413 53.99 -11.51 -0.32
N THR A 414 53.77 -10.25 -0.03
CA THR A 414 52.90 -9.31 -0.72
C THR A 414 53.27 -9.13 -2.18
N THR A 415 52.28 -8.94 -3.06
CA THR A 415 52.47 -8.09 -4.24
C THR A 415 51.17 -7.39 -4.63
N LYS A 416 51.27 -6.07 -4.57
CA LYS A 416 50.56 -5.11 -5.43
C LYS A 416 51.16 -5.16 -6.82
N ALA A 417 50.33 -4.84 -7.83
CA ALA A 417 50.69 -4.16 -9.08
C ALA A 417 49.40 -3.85 -9.84
N GLU A 418 48.96 -2.62 -9.97
CA GLU A 418 49.38 -1.56 -10.89
C GLU A 418 49.11 -1.85 -12.39
N ALA A 419 48.38 -0.90 -12.94
CA ALA A 419 47.99 -0.68 -14.30
C ALA A 419 49.15 -0.58 -15.27
N LYS A 420 48.92 -0.96 -16.53
CA LYS A 420 49.53 -0.26 -17.71
C LYS A 420 48.67 -0.44 -18.95
N GLN A 421 48.43 0.71 -19.56
CA GLN A 421 48.03 0.94 -20.95
C GLN A 421 49.13 0.43 -21.90
N GLU A 422 48.73 0.00 -23.06
CA GLU A 422 49.49 0.30 -24.28
C GLU A 422 48.57 0.22 -25.52
N GLU A 423 48.75 1.25 -26.31
CA GLU A 423 48.20 1.61 -27.60
C GLU A 423 48.77 0.80 -28.75
N ASN A 424 48.05 0.86 -29.83
CA ASN A 424 48.47 1.11 -31.22
C ASN A 424 48.51 -0.01 -32.28
N LYS A 425 47.90 0.44 -33.35
CA LYS A 425 48.18 0.35 -34.83
C LYS A 425 47.46 -0.77 -35.56
N SER A 426 46.46 -0.37 -36.35
CA SER A 426 46.43 0.25 -37.68
C SER A 426 46.69 -0.70 -38.87
N LEU A 427 45.90 -0.44 -39.91
CA LEU A 427 46.07 -0.78 -41.35
C LEU A 427 45.25 -2.01 -41.82
N GLU A 428 44.45 -2.01 -42.81
CA GLU A 428 44.17 -1.26 -44.02
C GLU A 428 42.97 -1.90 -44.71
N LYS A 429 42.20 -1.09 -45.43
CA LYS A 429 41.29 -1.49 -46.53
C LYS A 429 42.12 -1.92 -47.73
N PRO A 430 41.58 -2.46 -48.86
CA PRO A 430 40.41 -1.94 -49.57
C PRO A 430 39.62 -2.95 -50.48
N ASN A 431 38.46 -2.44 -50.95
CA ASN A 431 37.86 -2.54 -52.30
C ASN A 431 37.55 -3.90 -52.93
N ASN A 432 36.45 -4.12 -53.58
CA ASN A 432 35.80 -3.42 -54.66
C ASN A 432 34.48 -4.09 -55.08
N MET A 433 33.55 -3.26 -55.49
CA MET A 433 32.77 -3.23 -56.77
C MET A 433 31.76 -4.36 -56.97
N ALA A 434 30.58 -4.04 -57.22
CA ALA A 434 29.81 -3.32 -58.24
C ALA A 434 28.80 -4.26 -58.92
N GLY A 435 27.69 -3.72 -59.28
CA GLY A 435 26.72 -4.23 -60.27
C GLY A 435 25.29 -4.10 -59.77
N GLU A 436 24.65 -2.95 -59.91
CA GLU A 436 23.78 -2.49 -61.03
C GLU A 436 22.76 -3.53 -61.52
N LYS A 437 21.49 -3.25 -61.40
CA LYS A 437 20.52 -2.53 -62.28
C LYS A 437 19.13 -2.86 -61.77
N ALA A 438 18.29 -1.91 -61.43
CA ALA A 438 17.41 -1.05 -62.25
C ALA A 438 16.27 -1.78 -62.96
N SER A 439 15.08 -1.39 -62.62
CA SER A 439 14.02 -0.76 -63.43
C SER A 439 12.66 -1.04 -62.80
N SER A 440 11.96 0.01 -62.42
CA SER A 440 10.95 0.78 -63.17
C SER A 440 9.62 0.07 -63.24
N GLY A 441 8.62 0.71 -62.80
CA GLY A 441 7.60 1.50 -63.43
C GLY A 441 6.31 1.48 -62.61
N ASP A 442 5.91 2.59 -62.17
CA ASP A 442 4.81 3.44 -62.61
C ASP A 442 3.41 2.85 -62.60
N ASN A 443 2.53 3.45 -61.90
CA ASN A 443 1.45 4.42 -62.22
C ASN A 443 0.30 4.23 -61.23
N LEU A 444 0.01 5.29 -60.48
CA LEU A 444 -1.05 6.27 -60.70
C LEU A 444 -2.41 5.70 -61.14
N VAL A 445 -3.45 5.94 -60.34
CA VAL A 445 -4.63 6.72 -60.73
C VAL A 445 -5.47 7.09 -59.51
N VAL A 446 -5.75 8.37 -59.44
CA VAL A 446 -6.67 9.16 -58.67
C VAL A 446 -8.11 9.04 -59.23
N SER A 447 -9.11 9.14 -58.35
CA SER A 447 -10.40 9.89 -58.60
C SER A 447 -11.24 9.80 -57.29
N HIS A 448 -11.54 10.85 -56.60
CA HIS A 448 -12.55 11.93 -56.78
C HIS A 448 -13.93 11.32 -57.08
N SER A 449 -15.00 11.56 -56.30
CA SER A 449 -15.67 12.78 -55.93
C SER A 449 -17.06 12.57 -55.33
N ARG A 450 -17.48 13.54 -54.52
CA ARG A 450 -18.84 14.14 -54.36
C ARG A 450 -19.95 13.21 -53.85
N GLY A 451 -20.66 13.43 -52.77
CA GLY A 451 -21.34 14.71 -52.36
C GLY A 451 -22.77 14.74 -52.83
N HIS A 452 -23.73 14.60 -51.92
CA HIS A 452 -24.99 15.30 -52.07
C HIS A 452 -25.72 15.42 -50.73
N GLU A 453 -26.09 16.65 -50.50
CA GLU A 453 -26.97 17.20 -49.48
C GLU A 453 -28.47 16.94 -49.83
N MET A 454 -29.27 17.31 -48.79
CA MET A 454 -30.70 17.72 -48.84
C MET A 454 -31.76 16.62 -48.82
N GLU A 455 -32.85 16.72 -48.11
CA GLU A 455 -33.68 17.83 -47.63
C GLU A 455 -34.76 17.37 -46.66
N LYS A 456 -35.24 18.28 -45.88
CA LYS A 456 -36.41 18.32 -45.01
C LYS A 456 -37.70 17.87 -45.71
N LYS A 457 -38.63 17.26 -44.92
CA LYS A 457 -40.05 17.73 -44.95
C LYS A 457 -40.82 17.23 -43.73
N ALA A 458 -41.48 18.17 -43.13
CA ALA A 458 -42.54 18.03 -42.13
C ALA A 458 -43.86 17.66 -42.76
N SER A 459 -44.75 16.98 -42.06
CA SER A 459 -46.09 17.43 -41.66
C SER A 459 -47.09 16.33 -41.31
N LYS A 460 -47.79 16.65 -40.23
CA LYS A 460 -49.25 16.56 -39.94
C LYS A 460 -49.82 15.25 -39.39
N GLN A 461 -50.14 15.39 -38.11
CA GLN A 461 -51.42 15.16 -37.42
C GLN A 461 -52.44 14.15 -38.04
N THR A 462 -52.83 13.19 -37.21
CA THR A 462 -54.24 13.06 -36.79
C THR A 462 -54.37 12.19 -35.53
N SER A 463 -55.30 12.58 -34.73
CA SER A 463 -55.74 12.25 -33.40
C SER A 463 -56.42 10.90 -33.24
N LEU A 464 -56.54 10.50 -31.96
CA LEU A 464 -57.60 9.80 -31.23
C LEU A 464 -57.23 8.47 -30.63
N GLY A 465 -57.44 8.38 -29.29
CA GLY A 465 -57.66 7.14 -28.60
C GLY A 465 -56.99 7.05 -27.21
N SER A 466 -57.73 7.53 -26.20
CA SER A 466 -57.46 7.43 -24.77
C SER A 466 -57.38 5.98 -24.26
N SER A 467 -56.42 5.66 -23.42
CA SER A 467 -56.63 4.84 -22.21
C SER A 467 -55.49 5.06 -21.23
N SER A 468 -55.84 5.46 -20.07
CA SER A 468 -55.06 5.77 -18.87
C SER A 468 -54.66 4.48 -18.15
N ASP A 469 -53.35 4.34 -17.81
CA ASP A 469 -52.92 3.56 -16.67
C ASP A 469 -51.79 4.29 -15.91
N PRO A 470 -51.74 4.22 -14.57
CA PRO A 470 -51.01 5.17 -13.76
C PRO A 470 -49.54 4.76 -13.53
N VAL A 471 -48.67 5.75 -13.64
CA VAL A 471 -47.25 5.70 -13.27
C VAL A 471 -47.12 5.62 -11.75
N PRO A 472 -46.29 4.72 -11.19
CA PRO A 472 -46.05 4.70 -9.75
C PRO A 472 -45.15 5.88 -9.31
N SER A 473 -45.65 6.63 -8.34
CA SER A 473 -44.99 7.75 -7.67
C SER A 473 -43.77 7.28 -6.86
N LYS A 474 -42.66 8.02 -6.97
CA LYS A 474 -41.48 7.89 -6.13
C LYS A 474 -41.84 8.18 -4.68
N PRO A 475 -41.30 7.40 -3.70
CA PRO A 475 -41.53 7.69 -2.28
C PRO A 475 -40.82 8.96 -1.85
N ALA A 476 -41.54 9.82 -1.12
CA ALA A 476 -41.06 11.05 -0.54
C ALA A 476 -39.99 10.78 0.53
N LYS A 477 -38.87 11.51 0.48
CA LYS A 477 -37.83 11.52 1.52
C LYS A 477 -38.41 12.06 2.82
N ARG A 478 -38.50 11.21 3.85
CA ARG A 478 -38.82 11.65 5.22
C ARG A 478 -37.61 12.40 5.79
N ARG A 479 -37.83 13.66 6.13
CA ARG A 479 -36.91 14.51 6.88
C ARG A 479 -37.00 14.08 8.36
N ILE A 480 -35.90 13.57 8.90
CA ILE A 480 -35.79 13.28 10.33
C ILE A 480 -35.30 14.57 11.00
N THR A 481 -36.11 15.15 11.87
CA THR A 481 -35.71 16.27 12.72
C THR A 481 -35.10 15.70 14.00
N PRO A 482 -33.89 16.14 14.44
CA PRO A 482 -33.35 15.72 15.73
C PRO A 482 -34.19 16.26 16.87
N MET A 483 -34.57 15.39 17.80
CA MET A 483 -35.12 15.81 19.09
C MET A 483 -33.97 16.23 20.00
N ALA A 484 -34.07 17.43 20.57
CA ALA A 484 -33.23 17.89 21.65
C ALA A 484 -33.53 17.06 22.91
N ILE A 485 -32.47 16.59 23.56
CA ILE A 485 -32.56 16.03 24.93
C ILE A 485 -32.07 17.14 25.81
N ASP A 486 -32.99 17.68 26.63
CA ASP A 486 -32.69 18.63 27.70
C ASP A 486 -31.96 17.92 28.87
N PRO A 487 -31.23 18.69 29.69
CA PRO A 487 -30.11 18.25 30.54
C PRO A 487 -30.44 17.31 31.67
#